data_2fc62d8e07b07e4ef0d88d23325e48e4
#
_entry.id   2fc62d8e07b07e4ef0d88d23325e48e4
#
_cell.length_a   1.000
_cell.length_b   1.000
_cell.length_c   1.000
_cell.angle_alpha   90.00
_cell.angle_beta   90.00
_cell.angle_gamma   90.00
#
_symmetry.space_group_name_H-M   'P 1'
#
loop_
_entity.id
_entity.type
_entity.pdbx_description
1 polymer ?
#
loop_
_entity_poly.entity_id
_entity_poly.type
_entity_poly.pdbx_seq_one_letter_code
_entity_poly.pdbx_strand_id
1 'polypeptide(L)'
;MPGIVDRIIGMLGPDKRQAKAKWKRPDVMRRDLDRMAEYLDGLPSSEPAVRQPFELGLAAMRACHWDEAIGHFQKAMTVANGTHLVALLNLTGVCRYTRGRPDQALRDFEESARLAVECNSERGRAQALNNIGLVCHDNGELDKALEHLGESLAIARELDDQWAVAIQLGNTGNIWHDRGDLDKAREYHEQALAISREIRDQWGVATELGNIGSIYRDKGKPDKALEYHEQALAISREIGYRLGVVTGLASIGSIYRDKGRLDKALEYGEEALAIARRAGYSLGVATYLGDIGLALTEKSKHKQAVPKLAEALTILLASGVADGPRQALTGLVRCEDRLGRKRVEGLLKGTGLDDETTADLLERIDQVRRRRPEPRGNRPPQIQTAGQ
;
A
#
# COMPACT_ATOMS: atom_id res chain seq x y z
N MET A 1 20.55 26.72 -0.03
CA MET A 1 19.88 26.31 1.22
C MET A 1 19.13 25.02 0.95
N PRO A 2 19.18 23.99 1.80
CA PRO A 2 18.35 22.81 1.60
C PRO A 2 16.88 23.23 1.67
N GLY A 3 16.07 22.77 0.70
CA GLY A 3 14.66 23.10 0.63
C GLY A 3 13.86 22.56 1.82
N ILE A 4 12.63 23.05 2.02
CA ILE A 4 11.68 22.62 3.07
C ILE A 4 11.57 21.11 3.14
N VAL A 5 11.51 20.45 1.99
CA VAL A 5 11.46 18.98 1.85
C VAL A 5 12.66 18.32 2.55
N ASP A 6 13.87 18.89 2.44
CA ASP A 6 15.06 18.32 3.07
C ASP A 6 15.08 18.49 4.60
N ARG A 7 14.50 19.57 5.13
CA ARG A 7 14.37 19.78 6.59
C ARG A 7 13.31 18.85 7.20
N ILE A 8 12.16 18.70 6.55
CA ILE A 8 11.10 17.80 7.01
C ILE A 8 11.56 16.34 6.94
N ILE A 9 12.30 15.97 5.89
CA ILE A 9 12.92 14.65 5.76
C ILE A 9 13.95 14.41 6.88
N GLY A 10 14.67 15.42 7.32
CA GLY A 10 15.58 15.34 8.48
C GLY A 10 14.87 15.03 9.80
N MET A 11 13.61 15.44 9.96
CA MET A 11 12.79 15.16 11.16
C MET A 11 12.18 13.75 11.16
N LEU A 12 12.05 13.10 9.99
CA LEU A 12 11.43 11.77 9.85
C LEU A 12 12.43 10.60 9.93
N GLY A 13 13.70 10.85 10.17
CA GLY A 13 14.75 9.82 10.26
C GLY A 13 15.41 9.47 8.93
N PRO A 14 16.45 8.59 8.92
CA PRO A 14 17.41 8.47 7.83
C PRO A 14 16.91 7.82 6.54
N ASP A 15 15.68 7.35 6.43
CA ASP A 15 15.25 6.53 5.29
C ASP A 15 14.36 7.27 4.26
N LYS A 16 15.00 8.20 3.56
CA LYS A 16 14.38 9.10 2.57
C LYS A 16 13.86 8.41 1.29
N ARG A 17 14.18 7.13 1.05
CA ARG A 17 13.93 6.43 -0.22
C ARG A 17 12.75 5.45 -0.17
N GLN A 18 12.26 5.11 1.02
CA GLN A 18 11.10 4.22 1.18
C GLN A 18 9.77 4.84 0.71
N ALA A 19 9.72 6.14 0.56
CA ALA A 19 8.51 6.87 0.23
C ALA A 19 8.02 6.68 -1.22
N LYS A 20 8.86 6.21 -2.14
CA LYS A 20 8.48 5.92 -3.53
C LYS A 20 7.99 4.49 -3.76
N ALA A 21 8.27 3.58 -2.83
CA ALA A 21 7.76 2.22 -2.93
C ALA A 21 6.29 2.20 -2.51
N LYS A 22 5.39 2.09 -3.49
CA LYS A 22 4.00 1.69 -3.22
C LYS A 22 4.05 0.43 -2.34
N TRP A 23 3.83 0.60 -1.03
CA TRP A 23 3.25 -0.35 -0.11
C TRP A 23 3.53 -1.84 -0.28
N LYS A 24 4.74 -2.31 -0.01
CA LYS A 24 4.89 -3.70 0.43
C LYS A 24 4.99 -3.73 1.95
N ARG A 25 4.00 -4.32 2.51
CA ARG A 25 3.56 -4.38 3.90
C ARG A 25 4.56 -5.21 4.71
N PRO A 26 5.27 -4.68 5.70
CA PRO A 26 6.26 -5.44 6.49
C PRO A 26 5.70 -6.75 7.09
N ASP A 27 4.42 -6.76 7.43
CA ASP A 27 3.78 -7.93 8.06
C ASP A 27 3.41 -9.03 7.06
N VAL A 28 3.00 -8.69 5.83
CA VAL A 28 2.79 -9.66 4.74
C VAL A 28 4.12 -10.26 4.34
N MET A 29 5.16 -9.43 4.23
CA MET A 29 6.52 -9.91 3.97
C MET A 29 7.05 -10.82 5.07
N ARG A 30 6.74 -10.57 6.35
CA ARG A 30 7.15 -11.45 7.45
C ARG A 30 6.63 -12.86 7.28
N ARG A 31 5.36 -13.03 6.95
CA ARG A 31 4.75 -14.33 6.69
C ARG A 31 5.41 -15.05 5.50
N ASP A 32 5.60 -14.31 4.42
CA ASP A 32 6.23 -14.85 3.22
C ASP A 32 7.69 -15.24 3.49
N LEU A 33 8.39 -14.46 4.33
CA LEU A 33 9.75 -14.75 4.78
C LEU A 33 9.86 -15.97 5.68
N ASP A 34 8.90 -16.16 6.60
CA ASP A 34 8.91 -17.34 7.48
C ASP A 34 8.65 -18.60 6.65
N ARG A 35 7.77 -18.57 5.66
CA ARG A 35 7.59 -19.67 4.71
C ARG A 35 8.75 -19.81 3.70
N MET A 36 9.33 -18.70 3.24
CA MET A 36 10.58 -18.78 2.46
C MET A 36 11.71 -19.42 3.27
N ALA A 37 11.77 -19.19 4.58
CA ALA A 37 12.71 -19.87 5.46
C ALA A 37 12.41 -21.38 5.55
N GLU A 38 11.15 -21.80 5.66
CA GLU A 38 10.75 -23.22 5.62
C GLU A 38 11.13 -23.89 4.29
N TYR A 39 11.04 -23.16 3.18
CA TYR A 39 11.51 -23.64 1.86
C TYR A 39 13.01 -23.92 1.82
N LEU A 40 13.77 -23.24 2.66
CA LEU A 40 15.22 -23.28 2.70
C LEU A 40 15.74 -24.26 3.76
N ASP A 41 14.86 -24.68 4.69
CA ASP A 41 15.16 -25.80 5.59
C ASP A 41 15.32 -27.14 4.81
N GLY A 42 14.80 -27.22 3.57
CA GLY A 42 15.08 -28.28 2.61
C GLY A 42 16.45 -28.19 1.92
N LEU A 43 17.22 -27.11 2.15
CA LEU A 43 18.57 -26.96 1.60
C LEU A 43 19.58 -27.76 2.45
N PRO A 44 20.44 -28.58 1.81
CA PRO A 44 21.44 -29.34 2.56
C PRO A 44 22.26 -28.42 3.48
N SER A 45 22.34 -28.77 4.75
CA SER A 45 23.07 -28.05 5.80
C SER A 45 24.60 -28.02 5.57
N SER A 46 25.08 -28.44 4.40
CA SER A 46 26.46 -28.77 4.12
C SER A 46 27.37 -27.62 3.73
N GLU A 47 26.85 -26.39 3.52
CA GLU A 47 27.70 -25.25 3.17
C GLU A 47 27.50 -24.06 4.13
N PRO A 48 28.26 -24.00 5.25
CA PRO A 48 28.19 -22.88 6.19
C PRO A 48 28.40 -21.50 5.53
N ALA A 49 29.16 -21.47 4.45
CA ALA A 49 29.47 -20.27 3.68
C ALA A 49 28.23 -19.65 2.99
N VAL A 50 27.22 -20.45 2.65
CA VAL A 50 25.92 -19.97 2.12
C VAL A 50 24.95 -19.71 3.26
N ARG A 51 24.88 -20.64 4.22
CA ARG A 51 23.87 -20.65 5.27
C ARG A 51 23.98 -19.43 6.20
N GLN A 52 25.16 -19.12 6.70
CA GLN A 52 25.33 -18.02 7.66
C GLN A 52 24.97 -16.65 7.07
N PRO A 53 25.48 -16.23 5.88
CA PRO A 53 25.06 -14.97 5.27
C PRO A 53 23.56 -14.97 4.93
N PHE A 54 23.01 -16.12 4.55
CA PHE A 54 21.59 -16.24 4.26
C PHE A 54 20.72 -15.98 5.49
N GLU A 55 21.00 -16.63 6.64
CA GLU A 55 20.29 -16.44 7.89
C GLU A 55 20.38 -14.98 8.39
N LEU A 56 21.56 -14.33 8.25
CA LEU A 56 21.75 -12.92 8.56
C LEU A 56 20.92 -12.03 7.63
N GLY A 57 20.86 -12.37 6.34
CA GLY A 57 20.01 -11.65 5.37
C GLY A 57 18.54 -11.73 5.73
N LEU A 58 18.02 -12.91 6.09
CA LEU A 58 16.63 -13.07 6.55
C LEU A 58 16.38 -12.30 7.86
N ALA A 59 17.30 -12.31 8.80
CA ALA A 59 17.18 -11.54 10.04
C ALA A 59 17.11 -10.04 9.76
N ALA A 60 17.96 -9.53 8.86
CA ALA A 60 17.94 -8.14 8.42
C ALA A 60 16.63 -7.79 7.69
N MET A 61 16.10 -8.68 6.82
CA MET A 61 14.79 -8.50 6.20
C MET A 61 13.67 -8.40 7.24
N ARG A 62 13.65 -9.30 8.24
CA ARG A 62 12.67 -9.26 9.35
C ARG A 62 12.74 -7.96 10.15
N ALA A 63 13.94 -7.37 10.24
CA ALA A 63 14.17 -6.07 10.88
C ALA A 63 13.92 -4.88 9.94
N CYS A 64 13.51 -5.11 8.70
CA CYS A 64 13.34 -4.10 7.63
C CYS A 64 14.65 -3.38 7.27
N HIS A 65 15.80 -3.99 7.52
CA HIS A 65 17.12 -3.49 7.15
C HIS A 65 17.50 -3.98 5.73
N TRP A 66 16.81 -3.48 4.73
CA TRP A 66 16.86 -3.99 3.35
C TRP A 66 18.24 -3.95 2.69
N ASP A 67 19.00 -2.86 2.87
CA ASP A 67 20.34 -2.74 2.28
C ASP A 67 21.34 -3.71 2.96
N GLU A 68 21.19 -3.94 4.26
CA GLU A 68 21.95 -4.93 5.01
C GLU A 68 21.60 -6.35 4.54
N ALA A 69 20.30 -6.65 4.37
CA ALA A 69 19.85 -7.92 3.82
C ALA A 69 20.42 -8.18 2.43
N ILE A 70 20.38 -7.18 1.53
CA ILE A 70 20.99 -7.27 0.19
C ILE A 70 22.48 -7.61 0.30
N GLY A 71 23.22 -6.93 1.19
CA GLY A 71 24.65 -7.20 1.40
C GLY A 71 24.95 -8.61 1.85
N HIS A 72 24.13 -9.15 2.74
CA HIS A 72 24.24 -10.55 3.19
C HIS A 72 23.90 -11.55 2.09
N PHE A 73 22.81 -11.36 1.35
CA PHE A 73 22.46 -12.23 0.23
C PHE A 73 23.51 -12.21 -0.88
N GLN A 74 24.07 -11.04 -1.19
CA GLN A 74 25.17 -10.92 -2.18
C GLN A 74 26.41 -11.72 -1.75
N LYS A 75 26.75 -11.73 -0.45
CA LYS A 75 27.83 -12.58 0.06
C LYS A 75 27.50 -14.07 -0.11
N ALA A 76 26.28 -14.49 0.18
CA ALA A 76 25.86 -15.87 -0.04
C ALA A 76 25.93 -16.25 -1.55
N MET A 77 25.56 -15.34 -2.46
CA MET A 77 25.58 -15.56 -3.90
C MET A 77 27.00 -15.85 -4.44
N THR A 78 28.07 -15.38 -3.79
CA THR A 78 29.44 -15.60 -4.30
C THR A 78 29.85 -17.08 -4.28
N VAL A 79 29.15 -17.90 -3.50
CA VAL A 79 29.44 -19.34 -3.32
C VAL A 79 28.23 -20.22 -3.60
N ALA A 80 27.03 -19.61 -3.76
CA ALA A 80 25.80 -20.33 -4.05
C ALA A 80 25.73 -20.75 -5.52
N ASN A 81 25.06 -21.88 -5.80
CA ASN A 81 24.79 -22.36 -7.13
C ASN A 81 23.36 -22.92 -7.22
N GLY A 82 22.92 -23.24 -8.44
CA GLY A 82 21.64 -23.91 -8.69
C GLY A 82 20.47 -23.26 -7.98
N THR A 83 19.66 -24.07 -7.31
CA THR A 83 18.43 -23.63 -6.63
C THR A 83 18.67 -22.61 -5.50
N HIS A 84 19.84 -22.64 -4.86
CA HIS A 84 20.22 -21.66 -3.84
C HIS A 84 20.36 -20.24 -4.44
N LEU A 85 21.02 -20.17 -5.60
CA LEU A 85 21.20 -18.90 -6.29
C LEU A 85 19.86 -18.34 -6.77
N VAL A 86 18.95 -19.19 -7.25
CA VAL A 86 17.56 -18.83 -7.61
C VAL A 86 16.84 -18.18 -6.43
N ALA A 87 16.89 -18.80 -5.24
CA ALA A 87 16.25 -18.28 -4.05
C ALA A 87 16.86 -16.96 -3.60
N LEU A 88 18.19 -16.83 -3.60
CA LEU A 88 18.90 -15.61 -3.22
C LEU A 88 18.61 -14.44 -4.16
N LEU A 89 18.50 -14.69 -5.47
CA LEU A 89 18.10 -13.69 -6.45
C LEU A 89 16.67 -13.20 -6.20
N ASN A 90 15.72 -14.11 -5.95
CA ASN A 90 14.35 -13.73 -5.61
C ASN A 90 14.30 -12.87 -4.34
N LEU A 91 15.01 -13.25 -3.28
CA LEU A 91 15.05 -12.47 -2.03
C LEU A 91 15.71 -11.09 -2.22
N THR A 92 16.82 -11.04 -2.96
CA THR A 92 17.50 -9.77 -3.28
C THR A 92 16.60 -8.86 -4.10
N GLY A 93 15.92 -9.41 -5.10
CA GLY A 93 14.94 -8.70 -5.89
C GLY A 93 13.81 -8.13 -5.03
N VAL A 94 13.25 -8.91 -4.10
CA VAL A 94 12.25 -8.44 -3.14
C VAL A 94 12.78 -7.28 -2.27
N CYS A 95 14.00 -7.37 -1.76
CA CYS A 95 14.62 -6.29 -1.01
C CYS A 95 14.79 -5.01 -1.87
N ARG A 96 15.29 -5.15 -3.10
CA ARG A 96 15.47 -4.02 -4.04
C ARG A 96 14.14 -3.38 -4.41
N TYR A 97 13.13 -4.19 -4.68
CA TYR A 97 11.79 -3.71 -4.99
C TYR A 97 11.19 -2.93 -3.82
N THR A 98 11.30 -3.46 -2.60
CA THR A 98 10.84 -2.77 -1.39
C THR A 98 11.58 -1.45 -1.14
N ARG A 99 12.85 -1.37 -1.55
CA ARG A 99 13.66 -0.14 -1.52
C ARG A 99 13.34 0.86 -2.63
N GLY A 100 12.33 0.60 -3.47
CA GLY A 100 11.97 1.46 -4.59
C GLY A 100 12.97 1.41 -5.74
N ARG A 101 13.60 0.25 -5.97
CA ARG A 101 14.52 -0.01 -7.09
C ARG A 101 13.91 -1.08 -8.03
N PRO A 102 12.73 -0.82 -8.65
CA PRO A 102 12.01 -1.83 -9.42
C PRO A 102 12.81 -2.37 -10.60
N ASP A 103 13.58 -1.52 -11.32
CA ASP A 103 14.39 -1.96 -12.46
C ASP A 103 15.49 -2.96 -12.05
N GLN A 104 16.07 -2.78 -10.86
CA GLN A 104 17.07 -3.71 -10.34
C GLN A 104 16.42 -5.01 -9.86
N ALA A 105 15.26 -4.90 -9.22
CA ALA A 105 14.48 -6.04 -8.78
C ALA A 105 14.02 -6.90 -9.96
N LEU A 106 13.56 -6.26 -11.04
CA LEU A 106 13.14 -6.97 -12.25
C LEU A 106 14.27 -7.79 -12.83
N ARG A 107 15.48 -7.23 -12.96
CA ARG A 107 16.66 -7.98 -13.41
C ARG A 107 16.98 -9.18 -12.53
N ASP A 108 16.87 -9.06 -11.21
CA ASP A 108 17.09 -10.17 -10.29
C ASP A 108 16.04 -11.28 -10.50
N PHE A 109 14.77 -10.89 -10.67
CA PHE A 109 13.69 -11.84 -10.88
C PHE A 109 13.79 -12.54 -12.25
N GLU A 110 14.14 -11.81 -13.32
CA GLU A 110 14.36 -12.37 -14.65
C GLU A 110 15.53 -13.38 -14.65
N GLU A 111 16.64 -13.01 -14.00
CA GLU A 111 17.79 -13.92 -13.85
C GLU A 111 17.43 -15.13 -12.99
N SER A 112 16.66 -14.94 -11.92
CA SER A 112 16.14 -16.05 -11.11
C SER A 112 15.26 -16.99 -11.92
N ALA A 113 14.34 -16.46 -12.75
CA ALA A 113 13.48 -17.26 -13.60
C ALA A 113 14.28 -18.06 -14.64
N ARG A 114 15.29 -17.44 -15.27
CA ARG A 114 16.18 -18.09 -16.23
C ARG A 114 16.96 -19.25 -15.61
N LEU A 115 17.62 -19.00 -14.47
CA LEU A 115 18.39 -20.00 -13.74
C LEU A 115 17.50 -21.14 -13.20
N ALA A 116 16.27 -20.82 -12.79
CA ALA A 116 15.31 -21.80 -12.31
C ALA A 116 14.99 -22.86 -13.38
N VAL A 117 14.90 -22.46 -14.64
CA VAL A 117 14.77 -23.41 -15.77
C VAL A 117 16.02 -24.30 -15.89
N GLU A 118 17.21 -23.72 -15.82
CA GLU A 118 18.47 -24.46 -15.95
C GLU A 118 18.70 -25.50 -14.85
N CYS A 119 18.26 -25.21 -13.63
CA CYS A 119 18.41 -26.12 -12.49
C CYS A 119 17.12 -26.89 -12.13
N ASN A 120 16.11 -26.89 -13.01
CA ASN A 120 14.82 -27.56 -12.82
C ASN A 120 14.12 -27.17 -11.49
N SER A 121 14.17 -25.89 -11.12
CA SER A 121 13.52 -25.35 -9.92
C SER A 121 12.17 -24.74 -10.27
N GLU A 122 11.14 -25.56 -10.53
CA GLU A 122 9.81 -25.06 -10.90
C GLU A 122 9.22 -24.13 -9.83
N ARG A 123 9.43 -24.42 -8.56
CA ARG A 123 9.00 -23.57 -7.47
C ARG A 123 9.69 -22.19 -7.49
N GLY A 124 11.01 -22.18 -7.72
CA GLY A 124 11.78 -20.93 -7.84
C GLY A 124 11.34 -20.12 -9.06
N ARG A 125 11.02 -20.81 -10.17
CA ARG A 125 10.47 -20.19 -11.37
C ARG A 125 9.11 -19.54 -11.11
N ALA A 126 8.19 -20.26 -10.45
CA ALA A 126 6.88 -19.71 -10.11
C ALA A 126 6.99 -18.45 -9.22
N GLN A 127 7.90 -18.46 -8.24
CA GLN A 127 8.13 -17.28 -7.40
C GLN A 127 8.68 -16.10 -8.20
N ALA A 128 9.65 -16.33 -9.07
CA ALA A 128 10.22 -15.28 -9.91
C ALA A 128 9.16 -14.68 -10.84
N LEU A 129 8.37 -15.51 -11.51
CA LEU A 129 7.26 -15.08 -12.38
C LEU A 129 6.20 -14.28 -11.62
N ASN A 130 5.81 -14.73 -10.42
CA ASN A 130 4.91 -13.95 -9.56
C ASN A 130 5.48 -12.55 -9.25
N ASN A 131 6.77 -12.48 -8.92
CA ASN A 131 7.41 -11.20 -8.59
C ASN A 131 7.55 -10.29 -9.83
N ILE A 132 7.86 -10.84 -11.00
CA ILE A 132 7.85 -10.11 -12.28
C ILE A 132 6.44 -9.56 -12.54
N GLY A 133 5.41 -10.40 -12.39
CA GLY A 133 4.01 -9.99 -12.55
C GLY A 133 3.63 -8.82 -11.64
N LEU A 134 4.08 -8.81 -10.37
CA LEU A 134 3.85 -7.70 -9.46
C LEU A 134 4.58 -6.42 -9.88
N VAL A 135 5.81 -6.52 -10.41
CA VAL A 135 6.53 -5.35 -10.95
C VAL A 135 5.82 -4.79 -12.17
N CYS A 136 5.38 -5.66 -13.09
CA CYS A 136 4.60 -5.27 -14.27
C CYS A 136 3.28 -4.59 -13.86
N HIS A 137 2.57 -5.11 -12.86
CA HIS A 137 1.36 -4.52 -12.32
C HIS A 137 1.59 -3.09 -11.81
N ASP A 138 2.64 -2.89 -10.99
CA ASP A 138 2.96 -1.57 -10.45
C ASP A 138 3.41 -0.57 -11.54
N ASN A 139 3.95 -1.06 -12.65
CA ASN A 139 4.28 -0.26 -13.83
C ASN A 139 3.05 0.04 -14.72
N GLY A 140 1.88 -0.54 -14.40
CA GLY A 140 0.65 -0.41 -15.20
C GLY A 140 0.60 -1.32 -16.43
N GLU A 141 1.53 -2.26 -16.57
CA GLU A 141 1.62 -3.23 -17.66
C GLU A 141 0.72 -4.44 -17.37
N LEU A 142 -0.60 -4.20 -17.24
CA LEU A 142 -1.55 -5.17 -16.70
C LEU A 142 -1.66 -6.47 -17.49
N ASP A 143 -1.46 -6.43 -18.83
CA ASP A 143 -1.51 -7.64 -19.66
C ASP A 143 -0.29 -8.55 -19.40
N LYS A 144 0.91 -7.97 -19.32
CA LYS A 144 2.12 -8.72 -18.96
C LYS A 144 2.05 -9.28 -17.55
N ALA A 145 1.47 -8.49 -16.61
CA ALA A 145 1.27 -8.96 -15.25
C ALA A 145 0.38 -10.20 -15.20
N LEU A 146 -0.74 -10.21 -15.96
CA LEU A 146 -1.63 -11.37 -16.07
C LEU A 146 -0.96 -12.57 -16.73
N GLU A 147 -0.11 -12.36 -17.74
CA GLU A 147 0.65 -13.41 -18.40
C GLU A 147 1.59 -14.10 -17.40
N HIS A 148 2.46 -13.35 -16.73
CA HIS A 148 3.40 -13.91 -15.75
C HIS A 148 2.72 -14.55 -14.55
N LEU A 149 1.64 -13.95 -14.03
CA LEU A 149 0.87 -14.57 -12.95
C LEU A 149 0.15 -15.83 -13.41
N GLY A 150 -0.32 -15.88 -14.67
CA GLY A 150 -0.94 -17.07 -15.26
C GLY A 150 0.05 -18.25 -15.36
N GLU A 151 1.27 -18.00 -15.82
CA GLU A 151 2.33 -19.01 -15.83
C GLU A 151 2.69 -19.48 -14.40
N SER A 152 2.86 -18.52 -13.48
CA SER A 152 3.15 -18.83 -12.08
C SER A 152 2.05 -19.70 -11.45
N LEU A 153 0.78 -19.38 -11.73
CA LEU A 153 -0.38 -20.12 -11.24
C LEU A 153 -0.43 -21.54 -11.81
N ALA A 154 -0.11 -21.72 -13.11
CA ALA A 154 -0.05 -23.03 -13.74
C ALA A 154 0.98 -23.93 -13.05
N ILE A 155 2.19 -23.41 -12.84
CA ILE A 155 3.26 -24.14 -12.14
C ILE A 155 2.85 -24.46 -10.70
N ALA A 156 2.25 -23.51 -9.97
CA ALA A 156 1.81 -23.74 -8.60
C ALA A 156 0.76 -24.86 -8.49
N ARG A 157 -0.14 -24.95 -9.50
CA ARG A 157 -1.13 -26.04 -9.60
C ARG A 157 -0.49 -27.39 -9.90
N GLU A 158 0.49 -27.44 -10.80
CA GLU A 158 1.25 -28.66 -11.11
C GLU A 158 2.03 -29.18 -9.90
N LEU A 159 2.51 -28.27 -9.04
CA LEU A 159 3.21 -28.59 -7.79
C LEU A 159 2.28 -28.91 -6.61
N ASP A 160 0.95 -28.82 -6.80
CA ASP A 160 -0.07 -28.91 -5.74
C ASP A 160 0.19 -27.93 -4.57
N ASP A 161 0.84 -26.78 -4.85
CA ASP A 161 1.13 -25.76 -3.87
C ASP A 161 -0.08 -24.83 -3.67
N GLN A 162 -1.06 -25.30 -2.90
CA GLN A 162 -2.34 -24.59 -2.67
C GLN A 162 -2.14 -23.18 -2.10
N TRP A 163 -1.08 -22.98 -1.31
CA TRP A 163 -0.77 -21.66 -0.77
C TRP A 163 -0.29 -20.69 -1.88
N ALA A 164 0.59 -21.15 -2.75
CA ALA A 164 1.02 -20.36 -3.90
C ALA A 164 -0.15 -20.08 -4.83
N VAL A 165 -1.02 -21.08 -5.09
CA VAL A 165 -2.25 -20.91 -5.88
C VAL A 165 -3.12 -19.80 -5.33
N ALA A 166 -3.38 -19.78 -4.00
CA ALA A 166 -4.19 -18.73 -3.38
C ALA A 166 -3.57 -17.33 -3.56
N ILE A 167 -2.25 -17.20 -3.43
CA ILE A 167 -1.55 -15.92 -3.64
C ILE A 167 -1.67 -15.43 -5.08
N GLN A 168 -1.41 -16.28 -6.08
CA GLN A 168 -1.51 -15.87 -7.49
C GLN A 168 -2.95 -15.52 -7.87
N LEU A 169 -3.95 -16.24 -7.37
CA LEU A 169 -5.36 -15.88 -7.58
C LEU A 169 -5.67 -14.52 -6.96
N GLY A 170 -5.25 -14.25 -5.73
CA GLY A 170 -5.42 -12.95 -5.07
C GLY A 170 -4.74 -11.82 -5.84
N ASN A 171 -3.48 -12.02 -6.30
CA ASN A 171 -2.77 -11.04 -7.12
C ASN A 171 -3.46 -10.81 -8.47
N THR A 172 -3.96 -11.86 -9.12
CA THR A 172 -4.75 -11.76 -10.36
C THR A 172 -6.04 -10.98 -10.11
N GLY A 173 -6.71 -11.22 -8.98
CA GLY A 173 -7.89 -10.47 -8.56
C GLY A 173 -7.62 -8.97 -8.43
N ASN A 174 -6.48 -8.58 -7.85
CA ASN A 174 -6.07 -7.18 -7.75
C ASN A 174 -5.88 -6.53 -9.13
N ILE A 175 -5.30 -7.24 -10.10
CA ILE A 175 -5.13 -6.71 -11.46
C ILE A 175 -6.48 -6.50 -12.15
N TRP A 176 -7.43 -7.42 -12.00
CA TRP A 176 -8.78 -7.24 -12.55
C TRP A 176 -9.53 -6.11 -11.89
N HIS A 177 -9.32 -5.89 -10.58
CA HIS A 177 -9.86 -4.73 -9.86
C HIS A 177 -9.31 -3.43 -10.45
N ASP A 178 -8.00 -3.32 -10.66
CA ASP A 178 -7.37 -2.12 -11.23
C ASP A 178 -7.75 -1.90 -12.70
N ARG A 179 -8.11 -2.96 -13.43
CA ARG A 179 -8.74 -2.88 -14.75
C ARG A 179 -10.20 -2.39 -14.72
N GLY A 180 -10.82 -2.37 -13.56
CA GLY A 180 -12.23 -2.03 -13.36
C GLY A 180 -13.20 -3.18 -13.63
N ASP A 181 -12.73 -4.42 -13.92
CA ASP A 181 -13.58 -5.61 -14.02
C ASP A 181 -13.83 -6.19 -12.63
N LEU A 182 -14.73 -5.52 -11.90
CA LEU A 182 -15.04 -5.85 -10.51
C LEU A 182 -15.69 -7.24 -10.33
N ASP A 183 -16.27 -7.81 -11.38
CA ASP A 183 -16.88 -9.14 -11.32
C ASP A 183 -15.81 -10.22 -11.39
N LYS A 184 -14.86 -10.12 -12.33
CA LYS A 184 -13.70 -11.00 -12.37
C LYS A 184 -12.83 -10.86 -11.14
N ALA A 185 -12.56 -9.63 -10.68
CA ALA A 185 -11.80 -9.41 -9.46
C ALA A 185 -12.41 -10.17 -8.29
N ARG A 186 -13.73 -10.07 -8.09
CA ARG A 186 -14.45 -10.79 -7.05
C ARG A 186 -14.33 -12.31 -7.19
N GLU A 187 -14.48 -12.84 -8.40
CA GLU A 187 -14.37 -14.27 -8.67
C GLU A 187 -12.99 -14.82 -8.28
N TYR A 188 -11.92 -14.14 -8.66
CA TYR A 188 -10.56 -14.54 -8.29
C TYR A 188 -10.32 -14.47 -6.78
N HIS A 189 -10.78 -13.42 -6.10
CA HIS A 189 -10.65 -13.31 -4.65
C HIS A 189 -11.51 -14.34 -3.90
N GLU A 190 -12.71 -14.70 -4.40
CA GLU A 190 -13.54 -15.75 -3.81
C GLU A 190 -12.86 -17.13 -3.95
N GLN A 191 -12.20 -17.43 -5.09
CA GLN A 191 -11.39 -18.64 -5.25
C GLN A 191 -10.19 -18.65 -4.28
N ALA A 192 -9.44 -17.55 -4.17
CA ALA A 192 -8.34 -17.43 -3.23
C ALA A 192 -8.80 -17.61 -1.78
N LEU A 193 -9.96 -17.02 -1.42
CA LEU A 193 -10.57 -17.16 -0.10
C LEU A 193 -10.95 -18.60 0.22
N ALA A 194 -11.53 -19.32 -0.75
CA ALA A 194 -11.91 -20.71 -0.57
C ALA A 194 -10.69 -21.59 -0.25
N ILE A 195 -9.62 -21.45 -1.03
CA ILE A 195 -8.36 -22.17 -0.81
C ILE A 195 -7.72 -21.77 0.53
N SER A 196 -7.67 -20.48 0.85
CA SER A 196 -7.12 -20.02 2.13
C SER A 196 -7.86 -20.59 3.33
N ARG A 197 -9.18 -20.76 3.24
CA ARG A 197 -9.97 -21.45 4.27
C ARG A 197 -9.65 -22.92 4.37
N GLU A 198 -9.52 -23.61 3.24
CA GLU A 198 -9.18 -25.04 3.19
C GLU A 198 -7.82 -25.33 3.83
N ILE A 199 -6.80 -24.54 3.49
CA ILE A 199 -5.45 -24.67 4.06
C ILE A 199 -5.31 -24.00 5.45
N ARG A 200 -6.40 -23.45 6.01
CA ARG A 200 -6.44 -22.75 7.30
C ARG A 200 -5.50 -21.54 7.40
N ASP A 201 -5.23 -20.88 6.27
CA ASP A 201 -4.45 -19.65 6.24
C ASP A 201 -5.32 -18.45 6.65
N GLN A 202 -5.40 -18.18 7.95
CA GLN A 202 -6.21 -17.06 8.48
C GLN A 202 -5.77 -15.68 7.97
N TRP A 203 -4.50 -15.53 7.62
CA TRP A 203 -4.00 -14.29 7.00
C TRP A 203 -4.53 -14.11 5.58
N GLY A 204 -4.48 -15.16 4.79
CA GLY A 204 -5.09 -15.20 3.47
C GLY A 204 -6.58 -14.90 3.56
N VAL A 205 -7.29 -15.58 4.46
CA VAL A 205 -8.72 -15.33 4.70
C VAL A 205 -9.00 -13.86 5.00
N ALA A 206 -8.28 -13.24 5.95
CA ALA A 206 -8.48 -11.83 6.30
C ALA A 206 -8.17 -10.89 5.12
N THR A 207 -7.13 -11.20 4.34
CA THR A 207 -6.74 -10.41 3.17
C THR A 207 -7.82 -10.46 2.08
N GLU A 208 -8.27 -11.65 1.74
CA GLU A 208 -9.26 -11.83 0.67
C GLU A 208 -10.64 -11.27 1.04
N LEU A 209 -11.07 -11.43 2.30
CA LEU A 209 -12.26 -10.74 2.79
C LEU A 209 -12.16 -9.22 2.67
N GLY A 210 -11.00 -8.64 3.00
CA GLY A 210 -10.74 -7.21 2.83
C GLY A 210 -10.84 -6.75 1.38
N ASN A 211 -10.25 -7.52 0.44
CA ASN A 211 -10.29 -7.24 -0.99
C ASN A 211 -11.74 -7.33 -1.54
N ILE A 212 -12.48 -8.37 -1.17
CA ILE A 212 -13.90 -8.53 -1.54
C ILE A 212 -14.74 -7.37 -0.97
N GLY A 213 -14.46 -6.94 0.27
CA GLY A 213 -15.09 -5.77 0.87
C GLY A 213 -14.87 -4.50 0.06
N SER A 214 -13.63 -4.27 -0.41
CA SER A 214 -13.28 -3.14 -1.28
C SER A 214 -14.02 -3.18 -2.61
N ILE A 215 -14.13 -4.35 -3.23
CA ILE A 215 -14.91 -4.54 -4.47
C ILE A 215 -16.40 -4.20 -4.24
N TYR A 216 -17.01 -4.63 -3.13
CA TYR A 216 -18.39 -4.29 -2.83
C TYR A 216 -18.59 -2.79 -2.60
N ARG A 217 -17.62 -2.09 -1.97
CA ARG A 217 -17.65 -0.64 -1.85
C ARG A 217 -17.63 0.03 -3.22
N ASP A 218 -16.74 -0.39 -4.11
CA ASP A 218 -16.59 0.19 -5.45
C ASP A 218 -17.81 -0.13 -6.36
N LYS A 219 -18.53 -1.23 -6.07
CA LYS A 219 -19.85 -1.53 -6.65
C LYS A 219 -21.01 -0.72 -6.03
N GLY A 220 -20.76 0.20 -5.13
CA GLY A 220 -21.80 1.00 -4.46
C GLY A 220 -22.66 0.20 -3.49
N LYS A 221 -22.14 -0.88 -2.91
CA LYS A 221 -22.83 -1.75 -1.93
C LYS A 221 -22.20 -1.65 -0.53
N PRO A 222 -22.27 -0.48 0.13
CA PRO A 222 -21.53 -0.20 1.36
C PRO A 222 -21.88 -1.11 2.53
N ASP A 223 -23.11 -1.62 2.61
CA ASP A 223 -23.52 -2.53 3.71
C ASP A 223 -22.81 -3.88 3.58
N LYS A 224 -22.73 -4.43 2.36
CA LYS A 224 -21.95 -5.65 2.11
C LYS A 224 -20.46 -5.42 2.32
N ALA A 225 -19.94 -4.27 1.91
CA ALA A 225 -18.55 -3.92 2.15
C ALA A 225 -18.22 -3.91 3.66
N LEU A 226 -19.12 -3.36 4.50
CA LEU A 226 -18.96 -3.38 5.95
C LEU A 226 -18.91 -4.81 6.49
N GLU A 227 -19.83 -5.69 6.08
CA GLU A 227 -19.85 -7.10 6.52
C GLU A 227 -18.52 -7.81 6.26
N TYR A 228 -17.94 -7.62 5.06
CA TYR A 228 -16.66 -8.23 4.70
C TYR A 228 -15.48 -7.62 5.45
N HIS A 229 -15.43 -6.29 5.58
CA HIS A 229 -14.36 -5.63 6.31
C HIS A 229 -14.41 -5.90 7.82
N GLU A 230 -15.60 -6.03 8.41
CA GLU A 230 -15.77 -6.40 9.83
C GLU A 230 -15.29 -7.83 10.10
N GLN A 231 -15.58 -8.78 9.20
CA GLN A 231 -15.03 -10.14 9.27
C GLN A 231 -13.52 -10.14 9.16
N ALA A 232 -12.96 -9.43 8.16
CA ALA A 232 -11.52 -9.30 7.98
C ALA A 232 -10.83 -8.69 9.21
N LEU A 233 -11.44 -7.66 9.82
CA LEU A 233 -10.95 -6.98 11.02
C LEU A 233 -10.97 -7.92 12.24
N ALA A 234 -12.04 -8.69 12.41
CA ALA A 234 -12.15 -9.64 13.51
C ALA A 234 -11.04 -10.69 13.46
N ILE A 235 -10.85 -11.33 12.30
CA ILE A 235 -9.78 -12.31 12.09
C ILE A 235 -8.40 -11.65 12.28
N SER A 236 -8.18 -10.45 11.72
CA SER A 236 -6.90 -9.74 11.86
C SER A 236 -6.57 -9.43 13.32
N ARG A 237 -7.56 -9.09 14.14
CA ARG A 237 -7.37 -8.88 15.59
C ARG A 237 -7.04 -10.18 16.31
N GLU A 238 -7.72 -11.28 15.98
CA GLU A 238 -7.48 -12.60 16.57
C GLU A 238 -6.07 -13.11 16.33
N ILE A 239 -5.58 -13.01 15.09
CA ILE A 239 -4.23 -13.48 14.72
C ILE A 239 -3.12 -12.45 14.98
N GLY A 240 -3.43 -11.27 15.53
CA GLY A 240 -2.47 -10.20 15.76
C GLY A 240 -1.92 -9.53 14.49
N TYR A 241 -2.64 -9.63 13.38
CA TYR A 241 -2.26 -9.02 12.11
C TYR A 241 -2.48 -7.50 12.13
N ARG A 242 -1.52 -6.76 12.68
CA ARG A 242 -1.64 -5.31 12.91
C ARG A 242 -2.03 -4.51 11.68
N LEU A 243 -1.45 -4.83 10.52
CA LEU A 243 -1.76 -4.10 9.30
C LEU A 243 -3.17 -4.41 8.81
N GLY A 244 -3.62 -5.68 8.86
CA GLY A 244 -5.01 -6.05 8.58
C GLY A 244 -5.98 -5.31 9.49
N VAL A 245 -5.64 -5.17 10.79
CA VAL A 245 -6.42 -4.35 11.73
C VAL A 245 -6.51 -2.91 11.25
N VAL A 246 -5.39 -2.28 10.95
CA VAL A 246 -5.34 -0.86 10.58
C VAL A 246 -6.05 -0.59 9.26
N THR A 247 -5.85 -1.45 8.25
CA THR A 247 -6.54 -1.32 6.94
C THR A 247 -8.04 -1.58 7.06
N GLY A 248 -8.45 -2.57 7.85
CA GLY A 248 -9.86 -2.84 8.13
C GLY A 248 -10.56 -1.67 8.81
N LEU A 249 -9.95 -1.11 9.86
CA LEU A 249 -10.46 0.08 10.55
C LEU A 249 -10.61 1.28 9.60
N ALA A 250 -9.61 1.53 8.76
CA ALA A 250 -9.63 2.63 7.79
C ALA A 250 -10.74 2.45 6.74
N SER A 251 -10.89 1.23 6.21
CA SER A 251 -11.95 0.92 5.23
C SER A 251 -13.34 1.10 5.83
N ILE A 252 -13.57 0.58 7.05
CA ILE A 252 -14.82 0.74 7.78
C ILE A 252 -15.09 2.23 8.06
N GLY A 253 -14.09 2.97 8.53
CA GLY A 253 -14.19 4.41 8.77
C GLY A 253 -14.56 5.20 7.53
N SER A 254 -13.93 4.89 6.39
CA SER A 254 -14.25 5.49 5.09
C SER A 254 -15.69 5.22 4.67
N ILE A 255 -16.16 3.97 4.80
CA ILE A 255 -17.55 3.63 4.47
C ILE A 255 -18.54 4.37 5.38
N TYR A 256 -18.25 4.50 6.69
CA TYR A 256 -19.12 5.28 7.58
C TYR A 256 -19.13 6.77 7.23
N ARG A 257 -17.99 7.33 6.77
CA ARG A 257 -17.94 8.71 6.27
C ARG A 257 -18.84 8.86 5.03
N ASP A 258 -18.71 7.97 4.05
CA ASP A 258 -19.52 7.99 2.83
C ASP A 258 -21.02 7.84 3.11
N LYS A 259 -21.38 7.14 4.20
CA LYS A 259 -22.77 7.04 4.72
C LYS A 259 -23.19 8.25 5.57
N GLY A 260 -22.36 9.27 5.73
CA GLY A 260 -22.64 10.45 6.57
C GLY A 260 -22.60 10.18 8.07
N ARG A 261 -22.20 8.98 8.50
CA ARG A 261 -22.08 8.63 9.93
C ARG A 261 -20.73 9.07 10.49
N LEU A 262 -20.52 10.39 10.51
CA LEU A 262 -19.22 11.02 10.75
C LEU A 262 -18.62 10.71 12.15
N ASP A 263 -19.45 10.49 13.17
CA ASP A 263 -18.96 10.11 14.50
C ASP A 263 -18.29 8.74 14.50
N LYS A 264 -18.90 7.76 13.83
CA LYS A 264 -18.30 6.43 13.67
C LYS A 264 -17.04 6.49 12.79
N ALA A 265 -17.06 7.28 11.72
CA ALA A 265 -15.87 7.47 10.89
C ALA A 265 -14.68 8.02 11.68
N LEU A 266 -14.93 8.96 12.60
CA LEU A 266 -13.92 9.51 13.49
C LEU A 266 -13.40 8.46 14.49
N GLU A 267 -14.28 7.68 15.10
CA GLU A 267 -13.94 6.61 16.04
C GLU A 267 -12.98 5.59 15.41
N TYR A 268 -13.34 5.03 14.26
CA TYR A 268 -12.51 4.08 13.53
C TYR A 268 -11.19 4.70 13.03
N GLY A 269 -11.23 5.95 12.55
CA GLY A 269 -10.04 6.69 12.12
C GLY A 269 -9.05 6.95 13.25
N GLU A 270 -9.52 7.33 14.43
CA GLU A 270 -8.67 7.58 15.60
C GLU A 270 -8.04 6.28 16.14
N GLU A 271 -8.76 5.16 16.12
CA GLU A 271 -8.21 3.84 16.47
C GLU A 271 -7.10 3.44 15.49
N ALA A 272 -7.35 3.57 14.17
CA ALA A 272 -6.35 3.29 13.14
C ALA A 272 -5.10 4.17 13.29
N LEU A 273 -5.29 5.48 13.54
CA LEU A 273 -4.22 6.44 13.75
C LEU A 273 -3.36 6.08 14.97
N ALA A 274 -3.99 5.69 16.07
CA ALA A 274 -3.28 5.30 17.30
C ALA A 274 -2.39 4.07 17.08
N ILE A 275 -2.84 3.09 16.32
CA ILE A 275 -2.06 1.90 15.97
C ILE A 275 -0.92 2.27 15.02
N ALA A 276 -1.18 3.05 13.98
CA ALA A 276 -0.18 3.48 13.01
C ALA A 276 0.97 4.27 13.65
N ARG A 277 0.63 5.18 14.57
CA ARG A 277 1.64 5.95 15.34
C ARG A 277 2.52 5.04 16.20
N ARG A 278 1.93 4.09 16.92
CA ARG A 278 2.70 3.11 17.73
C ARG A 278 3.58 2.21 16.89
N ALA A 279 3.17 1.92 15.68
CA ALA A 279 3.94 1.10 14.73
C ALA A 279 5.02 1.89 13.97
N GLY A 280 5.11 3.21 14.12
CA GLY A 280 6.02 4.07 13.36
C GLY A 280 5.65 4.16 11.86
N TYR A 281 4.40 3.89 11.51
CA TYR A 281 3.92 3.78 10.15
C TYR A 281 3.51 5.16 9.60
N SER A 282 4.51 5.96 9.21
CA SER A 282 4.35 7.38 8.86
C SER A 282 3.29 7.64 7.77
N LEU A 283 3.28 6.84 6.71
CA LEU A 283 2.32 7.04 5.62
C LEU A 283 0.89 6.67 6.03
N GLY A 284 0.71 5.61 6.84
CA GLY A 284 -0.57 5.31 7.46
C GLY A 284 -1.05 6.44 8.39
N VAL A 285 -0.15 6.99 9.18
CA VAL A 285 -0.45 8.17 10.01
C VAL A 285 -0.99 9.30 9.14
N ALA A 286 -0.34 9.62 8.02
CA ALA A 286 -0.78 10.67 7.11
C ALA A 286 -2.16 10.38 6.50
N THR A 287 -2.40 9.14 6.06
CA THR A 287 -3.68 8.72 5.50
C THR A 287 -4.81 8.90 6.51
N TYR A 288 -4.64 8.36 7.73
CA TYR A 288 -5.69 8.43 8.76
C TYR A 288 -5.91 9.83 9.29
N LEU A 289 -4.87 10.66 9.41
CA LEU A 289 -5.02 12.09 9.70
C LEU A 289 -5.80 12.80 8.60
N GLY A 290 -5.56 12.47 7.33
CA GLY A 290 -6.33 12.98 6.19
C GLY A 290 -7.81 12.62 6.29
N ASP A 291 -8.13 11.35 6.52
CA ASP A 291 -9.51 10.86 6.65
C ASP A 291 -10.25 11.50 7.85
N ILE A 292 -9.59 11.58 9.01
CA ILE A 292 -10.12 12.28 10.20
C ILE A 292 -10.35 13.76 9.87
N GLY A 293 -9.39 14.43 9.23
CA GLY A 293 -9.50 15.83 8.84
C GLY A 293 -10.66 16.09 7.89
N LEU A 294 -10.87 15.20 6.92
CA LEU A 294 -12.01 15.28 5.99
C LEU A 294 -13.34 15.06 6.73
N ALA A 295 -13.44 14.04 7.58
CA ALA A 295 -14.64 13.80 8.39
C ALA A 295 -14.97 14.98 9.32
N LEU A 296 -13.96 15.60 9.94
CA LEU A 296 -14.14 16.82 10.73
C LEU A 296 -14.58 18.01 9.89
N THR A 297 -14.08 18.14 8.66
CA THR A 297 -14.49 19.18 7.71
C THR A 297 -15.97 19.02 7.35
N GLU A 298 -16.40 17.80 7.03
CA GLU A 298 -17.79 17.46 6.72
C GLU A 298 -18.72 17.70 7.93
N LYS A 299 -18.21 17.44 9.15
CA LYS A 299 -18.90 17.74 10.42
C LYS A 299 -18.89 19.22 10.79
N SER A 300 -18.39 20.12 9.92
CA SER A 300 -18.22 21.54 10.17
C SER A 300 -17.30 21.90 11.37
N LYS A 301 -16.46 20.94 11.80
CA LYS A 301 -15.46 21.17 12.86
C LYS A 301 -14.13 21.65 12.27
N HIS A 302 -14.18 22.69 11.43
CA HIS A 302 -13.05 23.17 10.63
C HIS A 302 -11.81 23.53 11.45
N LYS A 303 -11.97 24.09 12.68
CA LYS A 303 -10.85 24.40 13.57
C LYS A 303 -10.06 23.16 14.00
N GLN A 304 -10.73 22.01 14.15
CA GLN A 304 -10.11 20.74 14.51
C GLN A 304 -9.55 20.03 13.26
N ALA A 305 -10.16 20.25 12.10
CA ALA A 305 -9.74 19.65 10.83
C ALA A 305 -8.39 20.20 10.34
N VAL A 306 -8.16 21.52 10.44
CA VAL A 306 -6.95 22.17 9.90
C VAL A 306 -5.65 21.54 10.41
N PRO A 307 -5.42 21.34 11.71
CA PRO A 307 -4.17 20.74 12.19
C PRO A 307 -3.99 19.28 11.71
N LYS A 308 -5.06 18.49 11.63
CA LYS A 308 -5.00 17.12 11.15
C LYS A 308 -4.61 17.05 9.67
N LEU A 309 -5.25 17.89 8.85
CA LEU A 309 -4.96 17.98 7.41
C LEU A 309 -3.54 18.52 7.15
N ALA A 310 -3.07 19.47 7.96
CA ALA A 310 -1.72 20.02 7.86
C ALA A 310 -0.66 18.95 8.18
N GLU A 311 -0.81 18.23 9.30
CA GLU A 311 0.10 17.13 9.67
C GLU A 311 0.12 16.05 8.57
N ALA A 312 -1.05 15.65 8.03
CA ALA A 312 -1.15 14.71 6.92
C ALA A 312 -0.37 15.18 5.70
N LEU A 313 -0.56 16.44 5.29
CA LEU A 313 0.11 17.02 4.13
C LEU A 313 1.63 17.08 4.31
N THR A 314 2.09 17.50 5.49
CA THR A 314 3.52 17.57 5.79
C THR A 314 4.19 16.21 5.61
N ILE A 315 3.57 15.15 6.13
CA ILE A 315 4.09 13.78 5.98
C ILE A 315 4.05 13.32 4.52
N LEU A 316 2.94 13.56 3.79
CA LEU A 316 2.79 13.14 2.40
C LEU A 316 3.76 13.85 1.47
N LEU A 317 3.96 15.17 1.65
CA LEU A 317 4.91 15.94 0.86
C LEU A 317 6.36 15.51 1.11
N ALA A 318 6.71 15.25 2.38
CA ALA A 318 8.01 14.71 2.75
C ALA A 318 8.26 13.31 2.15
N SER A 319 7.18 12.53 1.97
CA SER A 319 7.26 11.18 1.40
C SER A 319 7.29 11.15 -0.13
N GLY A 320 7.11 12.27 -0.83
CA GLY A 320 7.12 12.35 -2.29
C GLY A 320 5.95 11.65 -2.97
N VAL A 321 4.84 11.41 -2.26
CA VAL A 321 3.63 10.78 -2.79
C VAL A 321 2.84 11.80 -3.61
N ALA A 322 2.64 11.52 -4.91
CA ALA A 322 2.07 12.49 -5.86
C ALA A 322 0.58 12.80 -5.63
N ASP A 323 -0.24 11.80 -5.35
CA ASP A 323 -1.72 11.93 -5.31
C ASP A 323 -2.31 12.14 -3.90
N GLY A 324 -1.62 11.68 -2.84
CA GLY A 324 -2.07 11.79 -1.45
C GLY A 324 -2.37 13.21 -0.97
N PRO A 325 -1.57 14.23 -1.34
CA PRO A 325 -1.79 15.62 -0.91
C PRO A 325 -3.10 16.24 -1.37
N ARG A 326 -3.67 15.78 -2.50
CA ARG A 326 -4.82 16.43 -3.16
C ARG A 326 -6.09 16.44 -2.29
N GLN A 327 -6.40 15.36 -1.62
CA GLN A 327 -7.61 15.28 -0.78
C GLN A 327 -7.48 16.15 0.46
N ALA A 328 -6.33 16.11 1.13
CA ALA A 328 -6.06 16.94 2.30
C ALA A 328 -6.04 18.44 1.95
N LEU A 329 -5.45 18.82 0.81
CA LEU A 329 -5.50 20.19 0.29
C LEU A 329 -6.94 20.63 0.00
N THR A 330 -7.76 19.78 -0.61
CA THR A 330 -9.18 20.07 -0.85
C THR A 330 -9.93 20.28 0.48
N GLY A 331 -9.62 19.51 1.50
CA GLY A 331 -10.13 19.71 2.87
C GLY A 331 -9.74 21.07 3.44
N LEU A 332 -8.47 21.47 3.31
CA LEU A 332 -8.00 22.77 3.76
C LEU A 332 -8.65 23.94 3.00
N VAL A 333 -8.85 23.81 1.68
CA VAL A 333 -9.60 24.81 0.90
C VAL A 333 -11.01 24.99 1.47
N ARG A 334 -11.73 23.90 1.77
CA ARG A 334 -13.06 23.98 2.39
C ARG A 334 -13.02 24.62 3.78
N CYS A 335 -11.98 24.35 4.58
CA CYS A 335 -11.79 25.00 5.88
C CYS A 335 -11.54 26.50 5.72
N GLU A 336 -10.72 26.91 4.75
CA GLU A 336 -10.44 28.32 4.46
C GLU A 336 -11.68 29.07 3.98
N ASP A 337 -12.50 28.46 3.12
CA ASP A 337 -13.78 29.03 2.65
C ASP A 337 -14.74 29.32 3.80
N ARG A 338 -14.62 28.60 4.92
CA ARG A 338 -15.49 28.75 6.11
C ARG A 338 -14.90 29.61 7.23
N LEU A 339 -13.58 29.53 7.44
CA LEU A 339 -12.89 30.21 8.54
C LEU A 339 -12.23 31.52 8.13
N GLY A 340 -11.95 31.69 6.83
CA GLY A 340 -11.12 32.75 6.27
C GLY A 340 -9.62 32.50 6.40
N ARG A 341 -8.83 33.09 5.49
CA ARG A 341 -7.38 32.92 5.32
C ARG A 341 -6.58 33.13 6.63
N LYS A 342 -6.76 34.29 7.27
CA LYS A 342 -6.03 34.63 8.51
C LYS A 342 -6.23 33.60 9.63
N ARG A 343 -7.42 33.04 9.73
CA ARG A 343 -7.74 32.04 10.76
C ARG A 343 -7.07 30.70 10.46
N VAL A 344 -7.08 30.27 9.19
CA VAL A 344 -6.39 29.04 8.77
C VAL A 344 -4.89 29.20 8.96
N GLU A 345 -4.29 30.31 8.56
CA GLU A 345 -2.88 30.61 8.79
C GLU A 345 -2.50 30.52 10.26
N GLY A 346 -3.29 31.14 11.15
CA GLY A 346 -3.06 31.05 12.59
C GLY A 346 -3.16 29.63 13.14
N LEU A 347 -4.06 28.80 12.60
CA LEU A 347 -4.16 27.40 12.99
C LEU A 347 -2.98 26.55 12.47
N LEU A 348 -2.49 26.81 11.27
CA LEU A 348 -1.30 26.17 10.70
C LEU A 348 -0.05 26.50 11.54
N LYS A 349 0.18 27.77 11.87
CA LYS A 349 1.27 28.19 12.76
C LYS A 349 1.17 27.54 14.15
N GLY A 350 -0.06 27.37 14.65
CA GLY A 350 -0.33 26.68 15.92
C GLY A 350 0.03 25.19 15.95
N THR A 351 0.29 24.56 14.78
CA THR A 351 0.78 23.17 14.72
C THR A 351 2.30 23.04 14.88
N GLY A 352 3.02 24.14 15.03
CA GLY A 352 4.48 24.17 15.11
C GLY A 352 5.19 24.21 13.76
N LEU A 353 4.45 24.43 12.67
CA LEU A 353 5.02 24.67 11.35
C LEU A 353 5.72 26.03 11.33
N ASP A 354 6.88 26.09 10.67
CA ASP A 354 7.58 27.35 10.43
C ASP A 354 6.83 28.24 9.41
N ASP A 355 7.24 29.50 9.32
CA ASP A 355 6.59 30.48 8.44
C ASP A 355 6.74 30.06 6.95
N GLU A 356 7.85 29.46 6.56
CA GLU A 356 8.13 29.03 5.18
C GLU A 356 7.20 27.86 4.79
N THR A 357 7.08 26.84 5.63
CA THR A 357 6.16 25.69 5.42
C THR A 357 4.70 26.14 5.42
N THR A 358 4.36 27.07 6.32
CA THR A 358 3.00 27.64 6.35
C THR A 358 2.68 28.37 5.05
N ALA A 359 3.63 29.18 4.53
CA ALA A 359 3.45 29.91 3.28
C ALA A 359 3.32 28.93 2.07
N ASP A 360 4.14 27.88 2.00
CA ASP A 360 4.05 26.86 0.96
C ASP A 360 2.68 26.16 0.96
N LEU A 361 2.19 25.76 2.14
CA LEU A 361 0.85 25.15 2.25
C LEU A 361 -0.26 26.10 1.79
N LEU A 362 -0.18 27.37 2.15
CA LEU A 362 -1.15 28.38 1.73
C LEU A 362 -1.09 28.64 0.20
N GLU A 363 0.08 28.60 -0.40
CA GLU A 363 0.23 28.70 -1.86
C GLU A 363 -0.38 27.51 -2.57
N ARG A 364 -0.18 26.28 -2.05
CA ARG A 364 -0.80 25.07 -2.59
C ARG A 364 -2.33 25.09 -2.49
N ILE A 365 -2.88 25.64 -1.40
CA ILE A 365 -4.31 25.88 -1.27
C ILE A 365 -4.80 26.79 -2.42
N ASP A 366 -4.08 27.87 -2.72
CA ASP A 366 -4.42 28.77 -3.81
C ASP A 366 -4.32 28.10 -5.18
N GLN A 367 -3.29 27.25 -5.40
CA GLN A 367 -3.15 26.48 -6.64
C GLN A 367 -4.32 25.53 -6.86
N VAL A 368 -4.79 24.83 -5.82
CA VAL A 368 -5.99 23.96 -5.90
C VAL A 368 -7.24 24.78 -6.19
N ARG A 369 -7.38 25.96 -5.57
CA ARG A 369 -8.51 26.88 -5.79
C ARG A 369 -8.57 27.36 -7.25
N ARG A 370 -7.43 27.76 -7.84
CA ARG A 370 -7.35 28.21 -9.25
C ARG A 370 -7.68 27.11 -10.26
N ARG A 371 -7.46 25.84 -9.91
CA ARG A 371 -7.79 24.69 -10.77
C ARG A 371 -9.24 24.21 -10.66
N ARG A 372 -10.04 24.75 -9.73
CA ARG A 372 -11.48 24.47 -9.69
C ARG A 372 -12.14 25.13 -10.92
N PRO A 373 -12.93 24.37 -11.74
CA PRO A 373 -13.74 25.01 -12.76
C PRO A 373 -14.69 25.99 -12.07
N GLU A 374 -14.81 27.21 -12.62
CA GLU A 374 -15.78 28.18 -12.15
C GLU A 374 -17.16 27.51 -12.08
N PRO A 375 -17.94 27.73 -11.00
CA PRO A 375 -19.32 27.26 -10.96
C PRO A 375 -20.00 27.86 -12.22
N ARG A 376 -20.56 26.99 -13.06
CA ARG A 376 -21.35 27.45 -14.21
C ARG A 376 -22.41 28.40 -13.67
N GLY A 377 -22.11 29.70 -13.75
CA GLY A 377 -23.02 30.73 -13.36
C GLY A 377 -24.32 30.51 -14.11
N ASN A 378 -25.45 30.65 -13.43
CA ASN A 378 -26.77 30.75 -14.02
C ASN A 378 -26.71 31.80 -15.13
N ARG A 379 -26.45 31.36 -16.37
CA ARG A 379 -26.76 32.22 -17.51
C ARG A 379 -28.29 32.37 -17.51
N PRO A 380 -28.81 33.58 -17.42
CA PRO A 380 -30.24 33.76 -17.61
C PRO A 380 -30.61 33.20 -19.00
N PRO A 381 -31.80 32.61 -19.16
CA PRO A 381 -32.23 32.07 -20.43
C PRO A 381 -32.17 33.20 -21.46
N GLN A 382 -31.41 33.02 -22.56
CA GLN A 382 -31.47 33.91 -23.71
C GLN A 382 -32.89 33.82 -24.29
N ILE A 383 -33.66 34.86 -24.07
CA ILE A 383 -34.94 35.04 -24.74
C ILE A 383 -34.62 35.19 -26.24
N GLN A 384 -34.83 34.13 -27.01
CA GLN A 384 -34.89 34.25 -28.46
C GLN A 384 -36.12 35.10 -28.81
N THR A 385 -35.88 36.36 -29.07
CA THR A 385 -36.86 37.19 -29.77
C THR A 385 -36.98 36.65 -31.20
N ALA A 386 -38.07 35.94 -31.47
CA ALA A 386 -38.51 35.65 -32.80
C ALA A 386 -38.86 37.01 -33.46
N GLY A 387 -38.02 37.42 -34.39
CA GLY A 387 -38.25 38.53 -35.26
C GLY A 387 -38.89 38.05 -36.59
N GLN A 388 -39.96 38.66 -36.93
CA GLN A 388 -40.81 38.49 -38.10
C GLN A 388 -40.07 38.35 -39.44
#